data_e0a36be51f0d24ae26e291dba4d2a6f5
#
_entry.id   e0a36be51f0d24ae26e291dba4d2a6f5
#
_cell.length_a   1.000
_cell.length_b   1.000
_cell.length_c   1.000
_cell.angle_alpha   90.00
_cell.angle_beta   90.00
_cell.angle_gamma   90.00
#
_symmetry.space_group_name_H-M   'P 1'
#
loop_
_entity.id
_entity.type
_entity.pdbx_description
1 polymer ?
#
loop_
_entity_poly.entity_id
_entity_poly.type
_entity_poly.pdbx_seq_one_letter_code
_entity_poly.pdbx_strand_id
1 'polypeptide(L)'
;GEDIDAEDEAETQDEDGDAEDEAKTPDSFDWNYDLRLFLPDGTEVVVTAKLPEEEIHFEQAAFDTDNRIFASTYRGIYEIQRDGSAEKILSLDYNPQWFWVRDNLLIIDSDWSEADAPAVYDLEAEAFIPDEVLAEFVHSSYEDRHYNGHDYGTMFLLPGEDDSVYVAGKRGIHRHVIGGNMMEQIVDGNLSRLINPNYCITDMVQLETGTFLVLFANSKIVRFTYDPDIPSVPEKILTLYSLKENDSIRQAISYYQSKHSDVFLSYQVGMGDDSSVTREDAIKKLNTQIMAGEGPDLLVMDDLPLDSYIEKGLLLDMSDYLSAYSAKEALFDNVIDALARDGKAYVAPAVINLPKIAAASDGMENMTDLSDLGRIVEELREESPAKDILGICGER
;
A
#
# COMPACT_ATOMS: atom_id res chain seq x y z
N GLY A 1 -3.01 -6.39 -59.18
CA GLY A 1 -3.37 -5.68 -60.41
C GLY A 1 -3.89 -4.33 -60.13
N GLU A 2 -3.22 -3.43 -60.79
CA GLU A 2 -3.58 -2.10 -61.27
C GLU A 2 -3.45 -0.93 -60.29
N ASP A 3 -2.43 -0.19 -60.65
CA ASP A 3 -2.02 1.16 -60.37
C ASP A 3 -3.11 2.20 -60.72
N ILE A 4 -3.15 3.32 -60.03
CA ILE A 4 -3.42 4.65 -60.59
C ILE A 4 -2.65 5.70 -59.76
N ASP A 5 -1.65 6.30 -60.43
CA ASP A 5 -0.99 7.55 -60.11
C ASP A 5 -1.95 8.74 -60.35
N ALA A 6 -1.84 9.78 -59.56
CA ALA A 6 -2.07 11.15 -60.00
C ALA A 6 -1.38 12.14 -59.07
N GLU A 7 -0.33 12.70 -59.60
CA GLU A 7 0.33 13.94 -59.21
C GLU A 7 -0.64 15.11 -59.33
N ASP A 8 -0.58 16.07 -58.42
CA ASP A 8 -0.87 17.47 -58.70
C ASP A 8 0.00 18.36 -57.83
N GLU A 9 1.01 18.89 -58.48
CA GLU A 9 1.86 19.99 -58.02
C GLU A 9 1.06 21.31 -58.06
N ALA A 10 1.09 22.08 -57.01
CA ALA A 10 0.79 23.48 -57.03
C ALA A 10 1.83 24.26 -56.24
N GLU A 11 2.79 24.79 -57.03
CA GLU A 11 3.69 25.88 -56.62
C GLU A 11 2.86 27.13 -56.26
N THR A 12 3.11 27.72 -55.11
CA THR A 12 2.91 29.16 -54.91
C THR A 12 4.10 29.77 -54.17
N GLN A 13 4.54 30.81 -54.82
CA GLN A 13 5.76 31.58 -54.65
C GLN A 13 5.85 32.31 -53.31
N ASP A 14 7.12 32.49 -52.96
CA ASP A 14 7.70 33.35 -51.95
C ASP A 14 7.14 34.77 -51.92
N GLU A 15 6.84 35.27 -50.71
CA GLU A 15 7.04 36.69 -50.39
C GLU A 15 7.80 36.77 -49.05
N ASP A 16 9.04 37.24 -49.17
CA ASP A 16 9.91 37.62 -48.08
C ASP A 16 9.24 38.68 -47.19
N GLY A 17 9.10 38.39 -45.93
CA GLY A 17 8.74 39.31 -44.87
C GLY A 17 9.49 38.98 -43.61
N ASP A 18 10.74 39.48 -43.53
CA ASP A 18 11.51 39.53 -42.29
C ASP A 18 10.72 40.33 -41.23
N ALA A 19 9.99 39.62 -40.40
CA ALA A 19 9.58 40.08 -39.10
C ALA A 19 10.27 39.18 -38.08
N GLU A 20 11.38 39.67 -37.54
CA GLU A 20 11.95 39.17 -36.30
C GLU A 20 10.87 39.31 -35.20
N ASP A 21 10.00 38.33 -35.13
CA ASP A 21 9.17 38.09 -33.92
C ASP A 21 10.14 37.57 -32.85
N GLU A 22 10.70 38.51 -32.07
CA GLU A 22 11.29 38.18 -30.78
C GLU A 22 10.22 37.41 -30.02
N ALA A 23 10.32 36.10 -30.07
CA ALA A 23 9.56 35.22 -29.19
C ALA A 23 9.86 35.69 -27.77
N LYS A 24 8.96 36.49 -27.19
CA LYS A 24 8.95 36.80 -25.79
C LYS A 24 8.95 35.43 -25.09
N THR A 25 10.07 35.11 -24.45
CA THR A 25 10.11 34.08 -23.43
C THR A 25 8.91 34.32 -22.53
N PRO A 26 8.07 33.29 -22.27
CA PRO A 26 6.95 33.45 -21.34
C PRO A 26 7.52 34.07 -20.07
N ASP A 27 6.87 35.14 -19.60
CA ASP A 27 7.21 35.82 -18.36
C ASP A 27 7.56 34.77 -17.32
N SER A 28 8.74 34.86 -16.75
CA SER A 28 9.16 34.02 -15.63
C SER A 28 8.08 34.16 -14.55
N PHE A 29 7.29 33.13 -14.37
CA PHE A 29 6.35 33.09 -13.25
C PHE A 29 7.18 33.10 -11.97
N ASP A 30 7.13 34.22 -11.25
CA ASP A 30 7.75 34.36 -9.95
C ASP A 30 6.89 33.57 -8.94
N TRP A 31 7.19 32.28 -8.77
CA TRP A 31 6.51 31.45 -7.80
C TRP A 31 7.02 31.82 -6.42
N ASN A 32 6.12 32.35 -5.57
CA ASN A 32 6.37 32.56 -4.16
C ASN A 32 5.57 31.52 -3.38
N TYR A 33 6.23 30.88 -2.42
CA TYR A 33 5.63 29.85 -1.58
C TYR A 33 5.45 30.39 -0.15
N ASP A 34 4.23 30.40 0.33
CA ASP A 34 3.93 30.74 1.71
C ASP A 34 4.03 29.48 2.57
N LEU A 35 5.11 29.36 3.33
CA LEU A 35 5.29 28.32 4.32
C LEU A 35 4.64 28.79 5.63
N ARG A 36 3.72 27.98 6.17
CA ARG A 36 2.95 28.31 7.38
C ARG A 36 3.31 27.37 8.50
N LEU A 37 3.92 27.90 9.55
CA LEU A 37 4.23 27.18 10.77
C LEU A 37 3.18 27.54 11.83
N PHE A 38 2.50 26.54 12.38
CA PHE A 38 1.59 26.68 13.50
C PHE A 38 2.30 26.26 14.78
N LEU A 39 2.53 27.23 15.68
CA LEU A 39 3.15 26.97 16.96
C LEU A 39 2.15 26.36 17.97
N PRO A 40 2.62 25.67 19.02
CA PRO A 40 1.75 25.05 20.02
C PRO A 40 0.81 26.01 20.74
N ASP A 41 1.16 27.31 20.81
CA ASP A 41 0.33 28.36 21.40
C ASP A 41 -0.77 28.88 20.44
N GLY A 42 -0.85 28.32 19.23
CA GLY A 42 -1.78 28.73 18.18
C GLY A 42 -1.29 29.92 17.34
N THR A 43 -0.06 30.38 17.55
CA THR A 43 0.53 31.42 16.71
C THR A 43 0.86 30.86 15.34
N GLU A 44 0.47 31.57 14.28
CA GLU A 44 0.87 31.28 12.90
C GLU A 44 2.07 32.16 12.53
N VAL A 45 3.12 31.52 12.03
CA VAL A 45 4.26 32.19 11.41
C VAL A 45 4.22 31.89 9.92
N VAL A 46 4.22 32.94 9.11
CA VAL A 46 4.24 32.81 7.64
C VAL A 46 5.57 33.31 7.13
N VAL A 47 6.24 32.48 6.34
CA VAL A 47 7.47 32.82 5.64
C VAL A 47 7.21 32.64 4.15
N THR A 48 7.27 33.73 3.40
CA THR A 48 7.18 33.69 1.94
C THR A 48 8.55 33.34 1.36
N ALA A 49 8.73 32.07 1.00
CA ALA A 49 9.99 31.57 0.45
C ALA A 49 10.12 31.94 -1.03
N LYS A 50 11.33 32.36 -1.42
CA LYS A 50 11.70 32.63 -2.80
C LYS A 50 12.40 31.43 -3.39
N LEU A 51 11.86 30.92 -4.47
CA LEU A 51 12.50 29.84 -5.20
C LEU A 51 13.82 30.30 -5.80
N PRO A 52 14.92 29.53 -5.67
CA PRO A 52 16.16 29.83 -6.39
C PRO A 52 15.96 29.84 -7.91
N GLU A 53 16.71 30.68 -8.62
CA GLU A 53 16.56 30.85 -10.10
C GLU A 53 16.79 29.54 -10.88
N GLU A 54 17.57 28.63 -10.33
CA GLU A 54 17.90 27.32 -10.93
C GLU A 54 16.84 26.25 -10.71
N GLU A 55 15.82 26.51 -9.87
CA GLU A 55 14.84 25.52 -9.47
C GLU A 55 13.45 25.89 -10.00
N ILE A 56 12.59 24.87 -10.20
CA ILE A 56 11.25 25.05 -10.79
C ILE A 56 10.20 25.19 -9.69
N HIS A 57 10.28 24.37 -8.62
CA HIS A 57 9.34 24.38 -7.50
C HIS A 57 9.94 23.69 -6.27
N PHE A 58 9.36 23.97 -5.11
CA PHE A 58 9.58 23.19 -3.90
C PHE A 58 8.65 21.97 -3.89
N GLU A 59 9.21 20.81 -3.55
CA GLU A 59 8.48 19.52 -3.47
C GLU A 59 7.90 19.29 -2.07
N GLN A 60 8.71 19.49 -1.05
CA GLN A 60 8.37 19.25 0.34
C GLN A 60 8.99 20.33 1.23
N ALA A 61 8.35 20.60 2.38
CA ALA A 61 8.93 21.40 3.45
C ALA A 61 8.86 20.64 4.77
N ALA A 62 9.88 20.83 5.62
CA ALA A 62 9.97 20.25 6.96
C ALA A 62 10.51 21.30 7.95
N PHE A 63 10.20 21.09 9.23
CA PHE A 63 10.68 21.92 10.34
C PHE A 63 11.47 21.04 11.30
N ASP A 64 12.56 21.56 11.81
CA ASP A 64 13.26 20.92 12.90
C ASP A 64 12.76 21.37 14.29
N THR A 65 13.40 20.86 15.33
CA THR A 65 13.07 21.18 16.72
C THR A 65 13.36 22.64 17.10
N ASP A 66 14.23 23.33 16.38
CA ASP A 66 14.59 24.74 16.58
C ASP A 66 13.77 25.69 15.70
N ASN A 67 12.77 25.15 14.98
CA ASN A 67 11.95 25.87 14.01
C ASN A 67 12.76 26.45 12.83
N ARG A 68 13.86 25.82 12.45
CA ARG A 68 14.49 26.04 11.16
C ARG A 68 13.60 25.41 10.10
N ILE A 69 13.53 26.03 8.93
CA ILE A 69 12.67 25.61 7.84
C ILE A 69 13.58 25.04 6.75
N PHE A 70 13.26 23.81 6.33
CA PHE A 70 13.94 23.16 5.22
C PHE A 70 12.95 22.88 4.11
N ALA A 71 13.40 22.92 2.86
CA ALA A 71 12.60 22.58 1.71
C ALA A 71 13.43 21.79 0.71
N SER A 72 12.82 20.80 0.08
CA SER A 72 13.41 20.07 -1.04
C SER A 72 12.97 20.65 -2.37
N THR A 73 13.85 20.53 -3.35
CA THR A 73 13.58 20.72 -4.76
C THR A 73 13.91 19.42 -5.50
N TYR A 74 13.80 19.41 -6.81
CA TYR A 74 14.09 18.25 -7.64
C TYR A 74 15.49 17.63 -7.37
N ARG A 75 16.49 18.43 -7.02
CA ARG A 75 17.88 17.98 -6.81
C ARG A 75 18.60 18.66 -5.66
N GLY A 76 17.87 19.12 -4.68
CA GLY A 76 18.55 19.81 -3.56
C GLY A 76 17.68 19.96 -2.33
N ILE A 77 18.36 20.17 -1.23
CA ILE A 77 17.76 20.55 0.05
C ILE A 77 18.24 21.96 0.37
N TYR A 78 17.32 22.81 0.79
CA TYR A 78 17.55 24.21 1.12
C TYR A 78 17.10 24.51 2.55
N GLU A 79 17.81 25.36 3.24
CA GLU A 79 17.32 26.01 4.45
C GLU A 79 16.67 27.35 4.04
N ILE A 80 15.45 27.56 4.52
CA ILE A 80 14.68 28.77 4.23
C ILE A 80 14.81 29.72 5.40
N GLN A 81 15.42 30.85 5.14
CA GLN A 81 15.63 31.89 6.13
C GLN A 81 14.32 32.64 6.42
N ARG A 82 14.25 33.34 7.56
CA ARG A 82 13.04 34.09 7.97
C ARG A 82 12.68 35.25 7.02
N ASP A 83 13.63 35.72 6.22
CA ASP A 83 13.40 36.74 5.18
C ASP A 83 12.92 36.15 3.85
N GLY A 84 12.75 34.83 3.81
CA GLY A 84 12.31 34.08 2.63
C GLY A 84 13.44 33.68 1.69
N SER A 85 14.69 34.04 1.97
CA SER A 85 15.82 33.56 1.15
C SER A 85 16.06 32.07 1.37
N ALA A 86 16.46 31.37 0.30
CA ALA A 86 16.75 29.94 0.32
C ALA A 86 18.28 29.76 0.19
N GLU A 87 18.86 29.07 1.15
CA GLU A 87 20.28 28.69 1.16
C GLU A 87 20.39 27.20 0.85
N LYS A 88 21.16 26.84 -0.19
CA LYS A 88 21.34 25.43 -0.55
C LYS A 88 22.26 24.73 0.46
N ILE A 89 21.71 23.73 1.14
CA ILE A 89 22.43 22.91 2.11
C ILE A 89 23.07 21.71 1.43
N LEU A 90 22.35 21.09 0.49
CA LEU A 90 22.79 19.86 -0.14
C LEU A 90 22.34 19.80 -1.59
N SER A 91 23.26 19.38 -2.48
CA SER A 91 22.95 19.01 -3.86
C SER A 91 22.87 17.50 -3.96
N LEU A 92 21.83 17.01 -4.62
CA LEU A 92 21.58 15.59 -4.85
C LEU A 92 21.64 15.30 -6.36
N ASP A 93 22.05 14.10 -6.72
CA ASP A 93 22.04 13.59 -8.10
C ASP A 93 20.73 12.85 -8.45
N TYR A 94 19.85 12.75 -7.49
CA TYR A 94 18.51 12.16 -7.59
C TYR A 94 17.44 13.08 -6.98
N ASN A 95 16.15 12.78 -7.27
CA ASN A 95 15.01 13.48 -6.70
C ASN A 95 14.69 12.95 -5.29
N PRO A 96 14.78 13.77 -4.23
CA PRO A 96 14.35 13.35 -2.90
C PRO A 96 12.81 13.28 -2.84
N GLN A 97 12.26 12.10 -2.65
CA GLN A 97 10.80 11.93 -2.51
C GLN A 97 10.32 12.42 -1.15
N TRP A 98 11.07 12.07 -0.11
CA TRP A 98 10.79 12.48 1.26
C TRP A 98 12.09 12.84 1.96
N PHE A 99 12.01 13.82 2.85
CA PHE A 99 13.08 14.08 3.79
C PHE A 99 12.51 14.45 5.16
N TRP A 100 13.27 14.16 6.18
CA TRP A 100 12.96 14.47 7.58
C TRP A 100 14.18 15.10 8.22
N VAL A 101 13.95 16.05 9.10
CA VAL A 101 15.03 16.78 9.79
C VAL A 101 14.72 16.86 11.28
N ARG A 102 15.73 16.62 12.10
CA ARG A 102 15.66 16.85 13.54
C ARG A 102 17.06 17.19 14.04
N ASP A 103 17.16 18.27 14.80
CA ASP A 103 18.45 18.78 15.30
C ASP A 103 19.47 18.91 14.14
N ASN A 104 20.54 18.14 14.14
CA ASN A 104 21.54 18.15 13.06
C ASN A 104 21.41 16.96 12.10
N LEU A 105 20.38 16.11 12.27
CA LEU A 105 20.19 14.92 11.46
C LEU A 105 19.17 15.17 10.36
N LEU A 106 19.59 15.00 9.10
CA LEU A 106 18.75 15.00 7.92
C LEU A 106 18.69 13.60 7.34
N ILE A 107 17.50 13.05 7.19
CA ILE A 107 17.26 11.76 6.58
C ILE A 107 16.54 11.98 5.26
N ILE A 108 17.05 11.44 4.18
CA ILE A 108 16.53 11.64 2.82
C ILE A 108 16.20 10.28 2.25
N ASP A 109 14.95 10.10 1.87
CA ASP A 109 14.49 8.92 1.12
C ASP A 109 14.38 9.26 -0.36
N SER A 110 14.93 8.40 -1.21
CA SER A 110 14.88 8.58 -2.66
C SER A 110 13.85 7.63 -3.26
N ASP A 111 13.21 8.06 -4.35
CA ASP A 111 12.35 7.19 -5.11
C ASP A 111 13.14 6.29 -6.06
N TRP A 112 12.87 4.99 -5.96
CA TRP A 112 12.61 4.01 -7.02
C TRP A 112 13.75 3.45 -7.87
N SER A 113 14.90 4.01 -8.03
CA SER A 113 15.73 3.42 -9.07
C SER A 113 17.24 3.42 -8.87
N GLU A 114 17.81 4.25 -8.05
CA GLU A 114 19.28 4.39 -8.02
C GLU A 114 19.93 4.50 -6.63
N ALA A 115 19.18 4.86 -5.59
CA ALA A 115 19.69 4.83 -4.21
C ALA A 115 18.90 3.81 -3.40
N ASP A 116 19.44 2.62 -3.26
CA ASP A 116 18.81 1.48 -2.57
C ASP A 116 18.57 1.70 -1.05
N ALA A 117 18.84 2.89 -0.52
CA ALA A 117 18.78 3.16 0.91
C ALA A 117 18.58 4.65 1.22
N PRO A 118 17.94 5.00 2.36
CA PRO A 118 17.86 6.37 2.80
C PRO A 118 19.25 6.91 3.09
N ALA A 119 19.50 8.13 2.63
CA ALA A 119 20.75 8.84 2.96
C ALA A 119 20.60 9.57 4.29
N VAL A 120 21.58 9.41 5.16
CA VAL A 120 21.68 10.13 6.43
C VAL A 120 22.77 11.18 6.30
N TYR A 121 22.42 12.44 6.59
CA TYR A 121 23.34 13.57 6.45
C TYR A 121 23.41 14.36 7.76
N ASP A 122 24.61 14.63 8.22
CA ASP A 122 24.88 15.46 9.40
C ASP A 122 25.04 16.91 8.94
N LEU A 123 24.15 17.78 9.38
CA LEU A 123 24.11 19.21 9.03
C LEU A 123 25.28 19.99 9.65
N GLU A 124 25.81 19.57 10.82
CA GLU A 124 26.93 20.23 11.46
C GLU A 124 28.27 19.80 10.85
N ALA A 125 28.39 18.50 10.59
CA ALA A 125 29.60 17.96 9.96
C ALA A 125 29.63 18.18 8.43
N GLU A 126 28.50 18.60 7.84
CA GLU A 126 28.31 18.74 6.39
C GLU A 126 28.72 17.46 5.63
N ALA A 127 28.34 16.30 6.15
CA ALA A 127 28.77 15.01 5.62
C ALA A 127 27.70 13.92 5.71
N PHE A 128 27.69 13.00 4.72
CA PHE A 128 26.89 11.80 4.80
C PHE A 128 27.45 10.82 5.83
N ILE A 129 26.55 10.20 6.59
CA ILE A 129 26.85 9.14 7.54
C ILE A 129 26.45 7.80 6.88
N PRO A 130 27.39 6.92 6.50
CA PRO A 130 27.08 5.60 6.00
C PRO A 130 26.45 4.74 7.11
N ASP A 131 25.30 4.10 6.82
CA ASP A 131 24.62 3.20 7.75
C ASP A 131 24.10 1.97 7.01
N GLU A 132 24.88 0.90 7.01
CA GLU A 132 24.56 -0.34 6.33
C GLU A 132 23.35 -1.07 6.95
N VAL A 133 23.18 -0.97 8.28
CA VAL A 133 22.08 -1.63 9.01
C VAL A 133 20.75 -1.01 8.66
N LEU A 134 20.69 0.32 8.66
CA LEU A 134 19.49 1.05 8.24
C LEU A 134 19.18 0.78 6.75
N ALA A 135 20.23 0.86 5.91
CA ALA A 135 20.11 0.61 4.48
C ALA A 135 19.53 -0.78 4.16
N GLU A 136 20.10 -1.84 4.75
CA GLU A 136 19.63 -3.22 4.55
C GLU A 136 18.20 -3.43 5.08
N PHE A 137 17.88 -2.85 6.24
CA PHE A 137 16.53 -2.95 6.79
C PHE A 137 15.49 -2.28 5.89
N VAL A 138 15.77 -1.07 5.43
CA VAL A 138 14.88 -0.33 4.53
C VAL A 138 14.76 -1.06 3.20
N HIS A 139 15.87 -1.47 2.58
CA HIS A 139 15.87 -2.22 1.33
C HIS A 139 15.02 -3.50 1.44
N SER A 140 15.26 -4.33 2.46
CA SER A 140 14.47 -5.56 2.68
C SER A 140 12.99 -5.31 2.95
N SER A 141 12.61 -4.10 3.33
CA SER A 141 11.22 -3.69 3.54
C SER A 141 10.56 -3.13 2.28
N TYR A 142 11.37 -2.72 1.27
CA TYR A 142 10.86 -2.30 -0.04
C TYR A 142 10.27 -3.47 -0.84
N GLU A 143 10.80 -4.67 -0.72
CA GLU A 143 10.25 -5.87 -1.35
C GLU A 143 8.80 -6.14 -0.92
N ASP A 144 8.43 -5.72 0.30
CA ASP A 144 7.07 -5.79 0.80
C ASP A 144 6.13 -4.70 0.23
N ARG A 145 6.65 -3.70 -0.51
CA ARG A 145 5.87 -2.60 -1.11
C ARG A 145 5.14 -2.99 -2.38
N HIS A 146 5.73 -3.85 -3.20
CA HIS A 146 5.24 -4.18 -4.54
C HIS A 146 4.43 -5.47 -4.55
N TYR A 147 3.19 -5.38 -4.10
CA TYR A 147 2.24 -6.46 -4.28
C TYR A 147 1.26 -6.13 -5.40
N ASN A 148 1.23 -6.95 -6.48
CA ASN A 148 0.31 -6.81 -7.63
C ASN A 148 0.29 -5.44 -8.33
N GLY A 149 1.40 -4.72 -8.38
CA GLY A 149 1.48 -3.43 -9.07
C GLY A 149 0.76 -2.29 -8.34
N HIS A 150 0.40 -2.46 -7.08
CA HIS A 150 -0.14 -1.43 -6.22
C HIS A 150 0.85 -1.11 -5.09
N ASP A 151 1.14 0.17 -4.90
CA ASP A 151 1.91 0.67 -3.76
C ASP A 151 1.11 0.54 -2.46
N TYR A 152 1.21 -0.60 -1.81
CA TYR A 152 0.61 -0.80 -0.50
C TYR A 152 1.62 -0.49 0.61
N GLY A 153 1.61 0.76 1.03
CA GLY A 153 2.23 1.18 2.26
C GLY A 153 3.58 1.83 2.10
N THR A 154 3.56 3.13 2.19
CA THR A 154 4.75 3.94 2.42
C THR A 154 5.41 3.52 3.71
N MET A 155 6.69 3.28 3.65
CA MET A 155 7.53 3.29 4.81
C MET A 155 7.74 4.73 5.23
N PHE A 156 7.71 5.01 6.52
CA PHE A 156 7.89 6.34 7.07
C PHE A 156 9.11 6.34 7.99
N LEU A 157 10.00 7.28 7.77
CA LEU A 157 11.18 7.47 8.59
C LEU A 157 10.99 8.71 9.46
N LEU A 158 11.22 8.59 10.76
CA LEU A 158 11.10 9.69 11.68
C LEU A 158 12.42 9.81 12.48
N PRO A 159 13.17 10.90 12.35
CA PRO A 159 14.31 11.17 13.23
C PRO A 159 13.85 11.24 14.69
N GLY A 160 14.50 10.45 15.53
CA GLY A 160 14.25 10.40 16.95
C GLY A 160 15.24 11.26 17.75
N GLU A 161 15.16 11.15 19.07
CA GLU A 161 16.19 11.70 19.98
C GLU A 161 17.45 10.82 19.94
N ASP A 162 18.57 11.36 20.42
CA ASP A 162 19.84 10.63 20.58
C ASP A 162 20.34 9.98 19.28
N ASP A 163 20.37 10.72 18.19
CA ASP A 163 20.83 10.26 16.87
C ASP A 163 20.14 8.97 16.41
N SER A 164 18.89 8.80 16.75
CA SER A 164 18.11 7.64 16.34
C SER A 164 17.16 7.97 15.20
N VAL A 165 16.75 6.91 14.49
CA VAL A 165 15.67 6.95 13.50
C VAL A 165 14.65 5.88 13.82
N TYR A 166 13.37 6.22 13.69
CA TYR A 166 12.28 5.26 13.70
C TYR A 166 11.86 4.95 12.27
N VAL A 167 11.76 3.68 11.95
CA VAL A 167 11.26 3.20 10.66
C VAL A 167 9.92 2.53 10.90
N ALA A 168 8.86 3.10 10.37
CA ALA A 168 7.49 2.60 10.50
C ALA A 168 6.98 2.05 9.17
N GLY A 169 6.36 0.88 9.21
CA GLY A 169 5.81 0.21 8.03
C GLY A 169 5.02 -1.04 8.41
N LYS A 170 4.75 -1.91 7.45
CA LYS A 170 4.01 -3.18 7.67
C LYS A 170 4.67 -4.08 8.71
N ARG A 171 5.99 -4.09 8.80
CA ARG A 171 6.74 -4.87 9.80
C ARG A 171 6.58 -4.33 11.22
N GLY A 172 6.11 -3.11 11.38
CA GLY A 172 5.95 -2.45 12.67
C GLY A 172 6.67 -1.12 12.75
N ILE A 173 7.01 -0.70 13.97
CA ILE A 173 7.86 0.46 14.22
C ILE A 173 9.17 -0.06 14.81
N HIS A 174 10.27 0.26 14.15
CA HIS A 174 11.62 -0.12 14.58
C HIS A 174 12.43 1.13 14.88
N ARG A 175 13.29 1.05 15.88
CA ARG A 175 14.25 2.09 16.25
C ARG A 175 15.65 1.65 15.86
N HIS A 176 16.41 2.56 15.31
CA HIS A 176 17.82 2.39 15.02
C HIS A 176 18.59 3.60 15.54
N VAL A 177 19.75 3.37 16.16
CA VAL A 177 20.70 4.42 16.47
C VAL A 177 21.68 4.51 15.32
N ILE A 178 21.83 5.67 14.71
CA ILE A 178 22.68 5.86 13.53
C ILE A 178 24.12 5.42 13.82
N GLY A 179 24.68 4.59 12.94
CA GLY A 179 25.98 3.93 13.14
C GLY A 179 25.94 2.74 14.12
N GLY A 180 24.77 2.38 14.63
CA GLY A 180 24.57 1.20 15.45
C GLY A 180 24.58 -0.10 14.64
N ASN A 181 24.42 -1.23 15.30
CA ASN A 181 24.53 -2.55 14.69
C ASN A 181 23.24 -3.37 14.74
N MET A 182 22.10 -2.76 15.10
CA MET A 182 20.82 -3.47 15.24
C MET A 182 19.62 -2.55 15.03
N MET A 183 18.54 -3.14 14.57
CA MET A 183 17.19 -2.55 14.56
C MET A 183 16.42 -3.10 15.77
N GLU A 184 15.91 -2.22 16.62
CA GLU A 184 15.11 -2.56 17.78
C GLU A 184 13.62 -2.49 17.42
N GLN A 185 12.88 -3.57 17.56
CA GLN A 185 11.44 -3.56 17.30
C GLN A 185 10.69 -2.96 18.50
N ILE A 186 10.03 -1.83 18.27
CA ILE A 186 9.23 -1.12 19.28
C ILE A 186 7.76 -1.54 19.20
N VAL A 187 7.23 -1.69 17.97
CA VAL A 187 5.88 -2.17 17.71
C VAL A 187 5.96 -3.29 16.70
N ASP A 188 5.37 -4.45 17.02
CA ASP A 188 5.24 -5.53 16.05
C ASP A 188 4.08 -5.22 15.08
N GLY A 189 4.38 -5.20 13.78
CA GLY A 189 3.40 -4.95 12.74
C GLY A 189 2.30 -6.01 12.72
N ASN A 190 2.67 -7.29 12.91
CA ASN A 190 1.73 -8.40 12.91
C ASN A 190 0.75 -8.37 14.09
N LEU A 191 1.15 -7.81 15.23
CA LEU A 191 0.30 -7.64 16.42
C LEU A 191 -0.45 -6.31 16.42
N SER A 192 -0.30 -5.51 15.38
CA SER A 192 -0.87 -4.17 15.30
C SER A 192 -1.65 -3.95 14.01
N ARG A 193 -2.18 -2.74 13.83
CA ARG A 193 -2.88 -2.35 12.60
C ARG A 193 -1.94 -2.04 11.44
N LEU A 194 -0.64 -2.01 11.67
CA LEU A 194 0.36 -1.67 10.64
C LEU A 194 0.45 -2.72 9.54
N ILE A 195 0.16 -3.99 9.84
CA ILE A 195 0.11 -5.06 8.82
C ILE A 195 -1.08 -4.91 7.85
N ASN A 196 -2.10 -4.12 8.18
CA ASN A 196 -3.29 -4.00 7.37
C ASN A 196 -3.00 -3.22 6.08
N PRO A 197 -3.22 -3.77 4.90
CA PRO A 197 -2.90 -3.12 3.61
C PRO A 197 -3.66 -1.80 3.37
N ASN A 198 -4.82 -1.60 4.03
CA ASN A 198 -5.58 -0.35 3.92
C ASN A 198 -5.07 0.77 4.85
N TYR A 199 -4.01 0.53 5.61
CA TYR A 199 -3.43 1.47 6.54
C TYR A 199 -2.07 1.95 6.01
N CYS A 200 -2.08 2.73 4.92
CA CYS A 200 -0.88 3.40 4.42
C CYS A 200 -0.54 4.57 5.32
N ILE A 201 0.67 4.59 5.86
CA ILE A 201 1.16 5.67 6.72
C ILE A 201 1.37 6.92 5.85
N THR A 202 0.78 8.03 6.27
CA THR A 202 0.99 9.35 5.63
C THR A 202 1.89 10.24 6.46
N ASP A 203 1.82 10.10 7.79
CA ASP A 203 2.62 10.90 8.69
C ASP A 203 2.74 10.21 10.06
N MET A 204 3.80 10.54 10.81
CA MET A 204 4.04 10.01 12.14
C MET A 204 4.75 11.04 12.99
N VAL A 205 4.33 11.18 14.26
CA VAL A 205 5.02 12.00 15.25
C VAL A 205 5.25 11.22 16.53
N GLN A 206 6.38 11.44 17.15
CA GLN A 206 6.67 10.94 18.48
C GLN A 206 6.19 11.98 19.52
N LEU A 207 5.31 11.59 20.43
CA LEU A 207 4.82 12.44 21.51
C LEU A 207 5.76 12.43 22.71
N GLU A 208 6.19 11.23 23.07
CA GLU A 208 7.13 10.94 24.17
C GLU A 208 7.81 9.61 23.85
N THR A 209 8.90 9.30 24.54
CA THR A 209 9.64 8.06 24.31
C THR A 209 8.71 6.86 24.30
N GLY A 210 8.71 6.11 23.20
CA GLY A 210 7.86 4.91 23.01
C GLY A 210 6.39 5.20 22.73
N THR A 211 5.97 6.46 22.53
CA THR A 211 4.59 6.81 22.16
C THR A 211 4.56 7.57 20.85
N PHE A 212 3.78 7.06 19.90
CA PHE A 212 3.65 7.57 18.55
C PHE A 212 2.20 7.85 18.19
N LEU A 213 1.95 8.94 17.47
CA LEU A 213 0.72 9.12 16.68
C LEU A 213 1.05 8.87 15.22
N VAL A 214 0.31 7.97 14.61
CA VAL A 214 0.45 7.63 13.19
C VAL A 214 -0.82 8.03 12.46
N LEU A 215 -0.69 8.86 11.44
CA LEU A 215 -1.75 9.26 10.53
C LEU A 215 -1.73 8.31 9.33
N PHE A 216 -2.89 7.79 8.97
CA PHE A 216 -3.07 6.91 7.82
C PHE A 216 -3.86 7.61 6.70
N ALA A 217 -3.63 7.23 5.44
CA ALA A 217 -4.28 7.79 4.26
C ALA A 217 -5.82 7.76 4.30
N ASN A 218 -6.41 6.83 5.07
CA ASN A 218 -7.85 6.77 5.32
C ASN A 218 -8.34 7.75 6.40
N SER A 219 -7.56 8.78 6.70
CA SER A 219 -7.83 9.84 7.70
C SER A 219 -7.99 9.32 9.13
N LYS A 220 -7.39 8.18 9.45
CA LYS A 220 -7.36 7.65 10.81
C LYS A 220 -6.06 8.02 11.49
N ILE A 221 -6.17 8.43 12.76
CA ILE A 221 -5.04 8.63 13.66
C ILE A 221 -5.05 7.51 14.69
N VAL A 222 -3.94 6.82 14.83
CA VAL A 222 -3.77 5.74 15.80
C VAL A 222 -2.61 6.07 16.72
N ARG A 223 -2.84 5.94 18.01
CA ARG A 223 -1.78 6.05 19.03
C ARG A 223 -1.19 4.67 19.27
N PHE A 224 0.10 4.55 19.12
CA PHE A 224 0.89 3.40 19.53
C PHE A 224 1.67 3.78 20.79
N THR A 225 1.65 2.92 21.78
CA THR A 225 2.40 3.11 23.03
C THR A 225 3.15 1.81 23.31
N TYR A 226 4.48 1.93 23.47
CA TYR A 226 5.30 0.81 23.88
C TYR A 226 5.04 0.50 25.36
N ASP A 227 4.73 -0.77 25.66
CA ASP A 227 4.53 -1.27 27.01
C ASP A 227 5.42 -2.51 27.21
N PRO A 228 6.50 -2.40 28.00
CA PRO A 228 7.43 -3.51 28.21
C PRO A 228 6.80 -4.70 28.97
N ASP A 229 5.65 -4.49 29.62
CA ASP A 229 4.95 -5.54 30.38
C ASP A 229 4.04 -6.38 29.47
N ILE A 230 3.78 -5.95 28.23
CA ILE A 230 3.03 -6.73 27.25
C ILE A 230 3.99 -7.72 26.57
N PRO A 231 3.72 -9.04 26.67
CA PRO A 231 4.56 -10.03 25.99
C PRO A 231 4.59 -9.79 24.49
N SER A 232 5.79 -9.76 23.91
CA SER A 232 5.97 -9.66 22.45
C SER A 232 5.47 -10.89 21.69
N VAL A 233 5.25 -12.01 22.42
CA VAL A 233 4.66 -13.25 21.87
C VAL A 233 3.39 -13.57 22.66
N PRO A 234 2.22 -13.57 22.05
CA PRO A 234 0.96 -13.95 22.66
C PRO A 234 0.98 -15.40 23.18
N GLU A 235 0.21 -15.68 24.23
CA GLU A 235 0.13 -17.02 24.83
C GLU A 235 -0.40 -18.08 23.86
N LYS A 236 -1.24 -17.67 22.90
CA LYS A 236 -1.86 -18.56 21.92
C LYS A 236 -1.45 -18.16 20.52
N ILE A 237 -0.92 -19.12 19.79
CA ILE A 237 -0.61 -18.96 18.37
C ILE A 237 -1.54 -19.87 17.59
N LEU A 238 -2.28 -19.30 16.64
CA LEU A 238 -3.05 -20.04 15.64
C LEU A 238 -2.43 -19.79 14.26
N THR A 239 -2.30 -20.86 13.50
CA THR A 239 -1.77 -20.79 12.14
C THR A 239 -2.91 -20.78 11.13
N LEU A 240 -2.91 -19.80 10.23
CA LEU A 240 -3.82 -19.70 9.10
C LEU A 240 -3.04 -19.84 7.81
N TYR A 241 -3.53 -20.64 6.89
CA TYR A 241 -2.87 -20.90 5.60
C TYR A 241 -3.79 -20.60 4.43
N SER A 242 -3.23 -19.95 3.41
CA SER A 242 -3.82 -19.85 2.07
C SER A 242 -2.81 -20.25 0.99
N LEU A 243 -3.29 -20.60 -0.20
CA LEU A 243 -2.40 -20.86 -1.33
C LEU A 243 -1.74 -19.58 -1.83
N LYS A 244 -2.51 -18.49 -1.90
CA LYS A 244 -2.05 -17.18 -2.36
C LYS A 244 -2.28 -16.14 -1.29
N GLU A 245 -1.54 -15.05 -1.39
CA GLU A 245 -1.77 -13.88 -0.56
C GLU A 245 -3.19 -13.35 -0.76
N ASN A 246 -3.82 -12.90 0.33
CA ASN A 246 -5.19 -12.39 0.32
C ASN A 246 -5.35 -11.22 1.29
N ASP A 247 -5.50 -10.02 0.74
CA ASP A 247 -5.64 -8.79 1.51
C ASP A 247 -6.85 -8.77 2.43
N SER A 248 -7.97 -9.37 2.01
CA SER A 248 -9.16 -9.46 2.86
C SER A 248 -8.90 -10.31 4.11
N ILE A 249 -8.10 -11.35 3.98
CA ILE A 249 -7.67 -12.19 5.10
C ILE A 249 -6.72 -11.39 6.01
N ARG A 250 -5.75 -10.66 5.47
CA ARG A 250 -4.88 -9.79 6.30
C ARG A 250 -5.67 -8.73 7.06
N GLN A 251 -6.65 -8.12 6.42
CA GLN A 251 -7.55 -7.17 7.08
C GLN A 251 -8.34 -7.83 8.22
N ALA A 252 -8.88 -9.01 7.98
CA ALA A 252 -9.61 -9.75 8.99
C ALA A 252 -8.73 -10.14 10.18
N ILE A 253 -7.50 -10.60 9.94
CA ILE A 253 -6.49 -10.88 10.95
C ILE A 253 -6.19 -9.64 11.79
N SER A 254 -5.83 -8.53 11.13
CA SER A 254 -5.53 -7.26 11.80
C SER A 254 -6.71 -6.78 12.68
N TYR A 255 -7.93 -6.89 12.15
CA TYR A 255 -9.13 -6.54 12.92
C TYR A 255 -9.34 -7.45 14.12
N TYR A 256 -9.16 -8.78 13.96
CA TYR A 256 -9.29 -9.75 15.04
C TYR A 256 -8.24 -9.51 16.12
N GLN A 257 -6.98 -9.40 15.76
CA GLN A 257 -5.87 -9.19 16.69
C GLN A 257 -5.98 -7.85 17.46
N SER A 258 -6.52 -6.81 16.82
CA SER A 258 -6.77 -5.53 17.51
C SER A 258 -7.77 -5.63 18.67
N LYS A 259 -8.53 -6.73 18.75
CA LYS A 259 -9.51 -7.01 19.81
C LYS A 259 -9.13 -8.17 20.72
N HIS A 260 -8.20 -9.01 20.29
CA HIS A 260 -7.79 -10.25 20.93
C HIS A 260 -6.27 -10.32 21.00
N SER A 261 -5.68 -9.48 21.86
CA SER A 261 -4.22 -9.39 22.05
C SER A 261 -3.59 -10.66 22.66
N ASP A 262 -4.40 -11.57 23.19
CA ASP A 262 -3.97 -12.85 23.75
C ASP A 262 -3.75 -13.95 22.68
N VAL A 263 -4.13 -13.68 21.41
CA VAL A 263 -4.03 -14.64 20.31
C VAL A 263 -3.23 -14.03 19.15
N PHE A 264 -2.22 -14.75 18.70
CA PHE A 264 -1.51 -14.42 17.47
C PHE A 264 -1.98 -15.31 16.31
N LEU A 265 -2.40 -14.68 15.20
CA LEU A 265 -2.74 -15.37 13.96
C LEU A 265 -1.54 -15.33 13.01
N SER A 266 -0.78 -16.42 12.98
CA SER A 266 0.35 -16.58 12.06
C SER A 266 -0.18 -16.93 10.67
N TYR A 267 -0.11 -15.98 9.74
CA TYR A 267 -0.57 -16.17 8.37
C TYR A 267 0.54 -16.72 7.48
N GLN A 268 0.30 -17.88 6.91
CA GLN A 268 1.22 -18.59 6.04
C GLN A 268 0.66 -18.60 4.60
N VAL A 269 1.49 -18.26 3.63
CA VAL A 269 1.15 -18.25 2.21
C VAL A 269 1.94 -19.35 1.50
N GLY A 270 1.25 -20.19 0.76
CA GLY A 270 1.86 -21.35 0.08
C GLY A 270 2.67 -20.98 -1.14
N MET A 271 2.24 -19.95 -1.88
CA MET A 271 2.89 -19.42 -3.08
C MET A 271 3.12 -17.93 -2.86
N GLY A 272 4.37 -17.52 -2.68
CA GLY A 272 4.74 -16.10 -2.66
C GLY A 272 4.82 -15.52 -4.08
N ASP A 273 4.89 -14.20 -4.19
CA ASP A 273 4.84 -13.48 -5.47
C ASP A 273 5.99 -13.86 -6.41
N ASP A 274 7.15 -14.16 -5.87
CA ASP A 274 8.38 -14.48 -6.61
C ASP A 274 8.64 -15.98 -6.70
N SER A 275 7.64 -16.80 -6.38
CA SER A 275 7.88 -18.22 -6.18
C SER A 275 7.83 -19.00 -7.48
N SER A 276 8.91 -19.73 -7.73
CA SER A 276 8.93 -20.89 -8.62
C SER A 276 8.07 -22.05 -8.09
N VAL A 277 7.35 -21.85 -6.98
CA VAL A 277 6.51 -22.86 -6.32
C VAL A 277 5.19 -22.95 -7.06
N THR A 278 4.92 -24.13 -7.64
CA THR A 278 3.63 -24.37 -8.29
C THR A 278 2.52 -24.65 -7.26
N ARG A 279 1.27 -24.49 -7.68
CA ARG A 279 0.09 -24.84 -6.86
C ARG A 279 0.17 -26.28 -6.34
N GLU A 280 0.57 -27.21 -7.20
CA GLU A 280 0.74 -28.63 -6.89
C GLU A 280 1.80 -28.87 -5.82
N ASP A 281 2.92 -28.17 -5.90
CA ASP A 281 4.01 -28.26 -4.91
C ASP A 281 3.56 -27.68 -3.55
N ALA A 282 2.88 -26.54 -3.55
CA ALA A 282 2.33 -25.93 -2.35
C ALA A 282 1.33 -26.86 -1.65
N ILE A 283 0.38 -27.45 -2.39
CA ILE A 283 -0.59 -28.41 -1.86
C ILE A 283 0.12 -29.68 -1.36
N LYS A 284 1.13 -30.18 -2.07
CA LYS A 284 1.90 -31.34 -1.62
C LYS A 284 2.64 -31.09 -0.30
N LYS A 285 3.24 -29.91 -0.17
CA LYS A 285 3.91 -29.47 1.06
C LYS A 285 2.90 -29.38 2.22
N LEU A 286 1.75 -28.70 2.00
CA LEU A 286 0.68 -28.60 2.96
C LEU A 286 0.17 -29.97 3.41
N ASN A 287 -0.12 -30.88 2.48
CA ASN A 287 -0.58 -32.21 2.79
C ASN A 287 0.45 -33.00 3.64
N THR A 288 1.75 -32.80 3.36
CA THR A 288 2.83 -33.43 4.16
C THR A 288 2.82 -32.91 5.60
N GLN A 289 2.67 -31.60 5.80
CA GLN A 289 2.57 -30.98 7.13
C GLN A 289 1.33 -31.48 7.87
N ILE A 290 0.17 -31.55 7.21
CA ILE A 290 -1.06 -32.07 7.82
C ILE A 290 -0.87 -33.54 8.26
N MET A 291 -0.26 -34.37 7.42
CA MET A 291 0.00 -35.78 7.76
C MET A 291 1.00 -35.96 8.90
N ALA A 292 1.93 -35.03 9.06
CA ALA A 292 2.89 -35.00 10.15
C ALA A 292 2.25 -34.50 11.48
N GLY A 293 1.02 -34.00 11.46
CA GLY A 293 0.37 -33.33 12.59
C GLY A 293 0.87 -31.90 12.83
N GLU A 294 1.53 -31.31 11.85
CA GLU A 294 2.08 -29.96 11.86
C GLU A 294 1.29 -29.03 10.91
N GLY A 295 0.09 -29.45 10.52
CA GLY A 295 -0.78 -28.66 9.65
C GLY A 295 -1.30 -27.39 10.33
N PRO A 296 -1.75 -26.38 9.54
CA PRO A 296 -2.32 -25.16 10.10
C PRO A 296 -3.67 -25.41 10.78
N ASP A 297 -4.00 -24.54 11.74
CA ASP A 297 -5.27 -24.59 12.47
C ASP A 297 -6.45 -24.15 11.62
N LEU A 298 -6.23 -23.22 10.67
CA LEU A 298 -7.22 -22.66 9.78
C LEU A 298 -6.73 -22.72 8.31
N LEU A 299 -7.64 -23.08 7.41
CA LEU A 299 -7.38 -23.12 5.98
C LEU A 299 -8.31 -22.16 5.23
N VAL A 300 -7.74 -21.30 4.38
CA VAL A 300 -8.50 -20.61 3.35
C VAL A 300 -8.66 -21.57 2.18
N MET A 301 -9.90 -21.94 1.85
CA MET A 301 -10.21 -23.02 0.91
C MET A 301 -10.21 -22.60 -0.56
N ASP A 302 -9.67 -21.40 -0.88
CA ASP A 302 -9.47 -20.94 -2.25
C ASP A 302 -8.51 -21.87 -2.99
N ASP A 303 -8.99 -22.48 -4.06
CA ASP A 303 -8.24 -23.43 -4.88
C ASP A 303 -7.68 -24.68 -4.15
N LEU A 304 -8.00 -24.91 -2.89
CA LEU A 304 -7.70 -26.16 -2.20
C LEU A 304 -8.74 -27.26 -2.54
N PRO A 305 -8.37 -28.55 -2.53
CA PRO A 305 -9.25 -29.65 -2.93
C PRO A 305 -10.25 -29.99 -1.82
N LEU A 306 -11.31 -29.18 -1.66
CA LEU A 306 -12.31 -29.24 -0.60
C LEU A 306 -12.89 -30.66 -0.41
N ASP A 307 -13.42 -31.26 -1.46
CA ASP A 307 -14.08 -32.56 -1.38
C ASP A 307 -13.11 -33.66 -0.90
N SER A 308 -11.86 -33.63 -1.41
CA SER A 308 -10.80 -34.57 -0.96
C SER A 308 -10.45 -34.38 0.54
N TYR A 309 -10.46 -33.15 1.02
CA TYR A 309 -10.17 -32.88 2.46
C TYR A 309 -11.32 -33.31 3.35
N ILE A 310 -12.55 -33.16 2.90
CA ILE A 310 -13.75 -33.69 3.60
C ILE A 310 -13.71 -35.22 3.66
N GLU A 311 -13.50 -35.91 2.51
CA GLU A 311 -13.43 -37.36 2.44
C GLU A 311 -12.34 -37.97 3.33
N LYS A 312 -11.23 -37.26 3.49
CA LYS A 312 -10.12 -37.66 4.37
C LYS A 312 -10.33 -37.29 5.84
N GLY A 313 -11.42 -36.61 6.17
CA GLY A 313 -11.70 -36.17 7.53
C GLY A 313 -10.71 -35.12 8.06
N LEU A 314 -10.15 -34.30 7.19
CA LEU A 314 -9.18 -33.25 7.57
C LEU A 314 -9.85 -31.95 8.00
N LEU A 315 -11.14 -31.76 7.68
CA LEU A 315 -11.90 -30.56 8.01
C LEU A 315 -12.91 -30.85 9.13
N LEU A 316 -13.05 -29.89 10.03
CA LEU A 316 -14.05 -29.92 11.08
C LEU A 316 -15.43 -29.61 10.53
N ASP A 317 -16.46 -30.33 11.02
CA ASP A 317 -17.86 -29.96 10.81
C ASP A 317 -18.15 -28.68 11.61
N MET A 318 -18.42 -27.58 10.89
CA MET A 318 -18.68 -26.25 11.43
C MET A 318 -20.16 -25.94 11.62
N SER A 319 -21.07 -26.89 11.36
CA SER A 319 -22.52 -26.64 11.36
C SER A 319 -23.02 -26.00 12.65
N ASP A 320 -22.56 -26.49 13.81
CA ASP A 320 -22.97 -25.94 15.11
C ASP A 320 -22.43 -24.52 15.33
N TYR A 321 -21.19 -24.24 14.89
CA TYR A 321 -20.58 -22.91 14.99
C TYR A 321 -21.30 -21.88 14.10
N LEU A 322 -21.61 -22.26 12.85
CA LEU A 322 -22.33 -21.40 11.91
C LEU A 322 -23.75 -21.12 12.37
N SER A 323 -24.44 -22.13 12.90
CA SER A 323 -25.77 -21.97 13.49
C SER A 323 -25.76 -21.03 14.71
N ALA A 324 -24.77 -21.16 15.58
CA ALA A 324 -24.62 -20.30 16.74
C ALA A 324 -24.26 -18.84 16.34
N TYR A 325 -23.52 -18.66 15.25
CA TYR A 325 -23.20 -17.36 14.68
C TYR A 325 -24.42 -16.74 14.00
N SER A 326 -25.13 -17.48 13.16
CA SER A 326 -26.32 -17.06 12.45
C SER A 326 -27.46 -16.58 13.39
N ALA A 327 -27.46 -17.09 14.62
CA ALA A 327 -28.40 -16.59 15.65
C ALA A 327 -28.09 -15.15 16.13
N LYS A 328 -26.88 -14.63 15.86
CA LYS A 328 -26.41 -13.30 16.28
C LYS A 328 -26.29 -12.34 15.09
N GLU A 329 -25.82 -12.82 13.97
CA GLU A 329 -25.54 -12.07 12.76
C GLU A 329 -26.15 -12.78 11.55
N ALA A 330 -26.75 -12.04 10.64
CA ALA A 330 -27.38 -12.63 9.44
C ALA A 330 -26.32 -13.22 8.52
N LEU A 331 -26.41 -14.50 8.25
CA LEU A 331 -25.65 -15.20 7.22
C LEU A 331 -26.57 -15.50 6.00
N PHE A 332 -25.94 -15.70 4.85
CA PHE A 332 -26.65 -16.16 3.66
C PHE A 332 -26.83 -17.68 3.71
N ASP A 333 -27.92 -18.15 4.33
CA ASP A 333 -28.19 -19.57 4.55
C ASP A 333 -28.16 -20.36 3.23
N ASN A 334 -28.69 -19.81 2.14
CA ASN A 334 -28.65 -20.42 0.81
C ASN A 334 -27.22 -20.65 0.28
N VAL A 335 -26.25 -19.85 0.69
CA VAL A 335 -24.84 -20.01 0.30
C VAL A 335 -24.22 -21.12 1.14
N ILE A 336 -24.49 -21.13 2.44
CA ILE A 336 -24.02 -22.18 3.36
C ILE A 336 -24.56 -23.53 2.90
N ASP A 337 -25.85 -23.61 2.60
CA ASP A 337 -26.51 -24.83 2.10
C ASP A 337 -25.92 -25.31 0.77
N ALA A 338 -25.59 -24.41 -0.14
CA ALA A 338 -24.96 -24.75 -1.43
C ALA A 338 -23.55 -25.34 -1.26
N LEU A 339 -22.83 -24.93 -0.22
CA LEU A 339 -21.49 -25.44 0.13
C LEU A 339 -21.52 -26.66 1.06
N ALA A 340 -22.67 -27.00 1.62
CA ALA A 340 -22.80 -28.15 2.50
C ALA A 340 -22.58 -29.48 1.75
N ARG A 341 -22.01 -30.46 2.44
CA ARG A 341 -21.82 -31.82 1.97
C ARG A 341 -22.46 -32.78 2.97
N ASP A 342 -23.37 -33.61 2.48
CA ASP A 342 -24.12 -34.55 3.33
C ASP A 342 -24.81 -33.89 4.55
N GLY A 343 -25.32 -32.66 4.33
CA GLY A 343 -25.99 -31.88 5.37
C GLY A 343 -25.07 -31.26 6.43
N LYS A 344 -23.76 -31.23 6.17
CA LYS A 344 -22.74 -30.65 7.05
C LYS A 344 -22.03 -29.50 6.37
N ALA A 345 -21.73 -28.46 7.15
CA ALA A 345 -20.96 -27.33 6.70
C ALA A 345 -19.49 -27.46 7.13
N TYR A 346 -18.58 -27.52 6.16
CA TYR A 346 -17.14 -27.60 6.40
C TYR A 346 -16.40 -26.31 6.13
N VAL A 347 -17.09 -25.32 5.54
CA VAL A 347 -16.53 -24.01 5.20
C VAL A 347 -17.49 -22.90 5.60
N ALA A 348 -16.91 -21.76 5.99
CA ALA A 348 -17.62 -20.50 6.18
C ALA A 348 -17.30 -19.58 5.01
N PRO A 349 -18.25 -19.22 4.12
CA PRO A 349 -17.98 -18.32 3.01
C PRO A 349 -17.75 -16.90 3.55
N ALA A 350 -16.56 -16.36 3.34
CA ALA A 350 -16.21 -15.01 3.75
C ALA A 350 -16.45 -13.99 2.64
N VAL A 351 -16.27 -14.40 1.37
CA VAL A 351 -16.48 -13.57 0.18
C VAL A 351 -17.26 -14.35 -0.86
N ILE A 352 -18.21 -13.70 -1.49
CA ILE A 352 -19.03 -14.31 -2.54
C ILE A 352 -18.91 -13.43 -3.78
N ASN A 353 -18.41 -13.99 -4.86
CA ASN A 353 -18.41 -13.35 -6.17
C ASN A 353 -19.69 -13.71 -6.90
N LEU A 354 -20.60 -12.76 -7.03
CA LEU A 354 -21.83 -12.94 -7.80
C LEU A 354 -21.61 -12.43 -9.22
N PRO A 355 -21.81 -13.27 -10.25
CA PRO A 355 -21.80 -12.79 -11.62
C PRO A 355 -22.91 -11.77 -11.80
N LYS A 356 -22.56 -10.60 -12.36
CA LYS A 356 -23.53 -9.53 -12.65
C LYS A 356 -23.78 -9.49 -14.14
N ILE A 357 -25.06 -9.42 -14.51
CA ILE A 357 -25.48 -9.20 -15.88
C ILE A 357 -26.08 -7.81 -15.91
N ALA A 358 -25.56 -6.95 -16.78
CA ALA A 358 -26.10 -5.63 -17.03
C ALA A 358 -26.69 -5.58 -18.43
N ALA A 359 -27.88 -5.02 -18.56
CA ALA A 359 -28.54 -4.80 -19.86
C ALA A 359 -28.94 -3.33 -19.98
N ALA A 360 -28.88 -2.83 -21.21
CA ALA A 360 -29.26 -1.45 -21.54
C ALA A 360 -30.77 -1.29 -21.84
N SER A 361 -31.58 -2.37 -21.76
CA SER A 361 -32.98 -2.34 -22.10
C SER A 361 -33.90 -2.81 -20.96
N ASP A 362 -35.12 -2.32 -20.97
CA ASP A 362 -36.17 -2.60 -20.01
C ASP A 362 -36.65 -4.08 -20.04
N GLY A 363 -36.11 -4.89 -20.98
CA GLY A 363 -36.46 -6.31 -21.16
C GLY A 363 -36.03 -7.26 -20.04
N MET A 364 -35.18 -6.78 -19.09
CA MET A 364 -34.69 -7.60 -17.97
C MET A 364 -35.57 -7.55 -16.71
N GLU A 365 -36.61 -6.73 -16.70
CA GLU A 365 -37.50 -6.55 -15.54
C GLU A 365 -38.22 -7.84 -15.11
N ASN A 366 -38.40 -8.79 -16.05
CA ASN A 366 -39.06 -10.05 -15.82
C ASN A 366 -38.12 -11.26 -15.71
N MET A 367 -36.83 -11.03 -15.56
CA MET A 367 -35.83 -12.09 -15.38
C MET A 367 -35.85 -12.60 -13.94
N THR A 368 -36.25 -13.83 -13.74
CA THR A 368 -36.27 -14.47 -12.41
C THR A 368 -35.21 -15.54 -12.25
N ASP A 369 -34.70 -16.09 -13.35
CA ASP A 369 -33.61 -17.07 -13.35
C ASP A 369 -32.77 -17.03 -14.65
N LEU A 370 -31.73 -17.87 -14.72
CA LEU A 370 -30.82 -17.94 -15.87
C LEU A 370 -31.47 -18.51 -17.13
N SER A 371 -32.60 -19.26 -17.04
CA SER A 371 -33.30 -19.75 -18.18
C SER A 371 -34.08 -18.64 -18.91
N ASP A 372 -34.57 -17.65 -18.14
CA ASP A 372 -35.14 -16.43 -18.69
C ASP A 372 -34.13 -15.64 -19.53
N LEU A 373 -32.85 -15.61 -19.07
CA LEU A 373 -31.76 -14.96 -19.82
C LEU A 373 -31.58 -15.59 -21.20
N GLY A 374 -31.60 -16.93 -21.29
CA GLY A 374 -31.51 -17.65 -22.58
C GLY A 374 -32.61 -17.22 -23.52
N ARG A 375 -33.86 -17.18 -23.07
CA ARG A 375 -35.02 -16.74 -23.84
C ARG A 375 -34.88 -15.27 -24.30
N ILE A 376 -34.51 -14.37 -23.39
CA ILE A 376 -34.32 -12.94 -23.70
C ILE A 376 -33.22 -12.76 -24.76
N VAL A 377 -32.10 -13.48 -24.65
CA VAL A 377 -31.04 -13.45 -25.64
C VAL A 377 -31.49 -13.94 -27.01
N GLU A 378 -32.31 -14.98 -27.08
CA GLU A 378 -32.88 -15.48 -28.35
C GLU A 378 -33.83 -14.45 -28.96
N GLU A 379 -34.72 -13.86 -28.19
CA GLU A 379 -35.64 -12.81 -28.64
C GLU A 379 -34.87 -11.60 -29.20
N LEU A 380 -33.82 -11.13 -28.49
CA LEU A 380 -32.99 -10.02 -28.93
C LEU A 380 -32.18 -10.35 -30.20
N ARG A 381 -31.73 -11.59 -30.38
CA ARG A 381 -31.07 -12.05 -31.61
C ARG A 381 -32.01 -12.06 -32.82
N GLU A 382 -33.28 -12.42 -32.64
CA GLU A 382 -34.28 -12.35 -33.70
C GLU A 382 -34.54 -10.89 -34.10
N GLU A 383 -34.61 -9.97 -33.16
CA GLU A 383 -34.79 -8.53 -33.41
C GLU A 383 -33.56 -7.84 -34.01
N SER A 384 -32.37 -8.30 -33.66
CA SER A 384 -31.09 -7.68 -34.08
C SER A 384 -30.01 -8.71 -34.46
N PRO A 385 -30.18 -9.43 -35.60
CA PRO A 385 -29.29 -10.55 -35.96
C PRO A 385 -27.82 -10.19 -36.20
N ALA A 386 -27.52 -8.90 -36.40
CA ALA A 386 -26.16 -8.40 -36.68
C ALA A 386 -25.43 -7.89 -35.47
N LYS A 387 -26.02 -7.93 -34.27
CA LYS A 387 -25.39 -7.43 -33.05
C LYS A 387 -24.95 -8.60 -32.15
N ASP A 388 -23.74 -8.44 -31.56
CA ASP A 388 -23.33 -9.27 -30.42
C ASP A 388 -24.17 -8.87 -29.22
N ILE A 389 -25.06 -9.77 -28.77
CA ILE A 389 -26.03 -9.52 -27.71
C ILE A 389 -25.43 -9.74 -26.31
N LEU A 390 -24.46 -10.64 -26.21
CA LEU A 390 -23.73 -10.86 -25.00
C LEU A 390 -22.29 -10.33 -25.16
N GLY A 391 -22.04 -9.14 -24.62
CA GLY A 391 -20.69 -8.65 -24.40
C GLY A 391 -20.12 -9.30 -23.15
N ILE A 392 -18.99 -10.01 -23.27
CA ILE A 392 -18.24 -10.47 -22.11
C ILE A 392 -17.40 -9.28 -21.64
N CYS A 393 -17.81 -8.64 -20.55
CA CYS A 393 -16.91 -7.74 -19.83
C CYS A 393 -15.91 -8.62 -19.06
N GLY A 394 -14.71 -8.81 -19.63
CA GLY A 394 -13.60 -9.34 -18.87
C GLY A 394 -13.28 -8.38 -17.72
N GLU A 395 -13.09 -8.90 -16.53
CA GLU A 395 -12.49 -8.14 -15.43
C GLU A 395 -11.16 -7.57 -15.92
N ARG A 396 -10.99 -6.26 -15.74
CA ARG A 396 -9.70 -5.58 -15.82
C ARG A 396 -9.14 -5.46 -14.43
#